data_01a14cd8b5437c6d0e935342bf83fa7a
#
_entry.id   01a14cd8b5437c6d0e935342bf83fa7a
#
_cell.length_a   1.000
_cell.length_b   1.000
_cell.length_c   1.000
_cell.angle_alpha   90.00
_cell.angle_beta   90.00
_cell.angle_gamma   90.00
#
_symmetry.space_group_name_H-M   'P 1'
#
loop_
_entity.id
_entity.type
_entity.pdbx_description
1 polymer ?
#
loop_
_entity_poly.entity_id
_entity_poly.type
_entity_poly.pdbx_seq_one_letter_code
_entity_poly.pdbx_strand_id
1 'polypeptide(L)'
;ISQQWFLSEKIAENSIKETKKHNNFHPAHWINSYTAWMDELRPWCISRQLWWGHRIPVFTCDDCGHQWADREDEPDACPKCASKKMTQDPDVLDTWFSSALWAMSPLGWGNNGKLTELYNETDMEDFYPNSLLITGFDIMFFWVARMMMMGEHFRGELPFKDIYMHALVRDE
;
A
#
# COMPACT_ATOMS: atom_id res chain seq x y z
N ILE A 1 -21.00 9.60 -13.48
CA ILE A 1 -19.82 8.71 -13.64
C ILE A 1 -18.61 9.58 -13.34
N SER A 2 -17.84 9.25 -12.30
CA SER A 2 -16.60 9.94 -11.95
C SER A 2 -15.39 9.12 -12.44
N GLN A 3 -14.28 9.79 -12.71
CA GLN A 3 -13.01 9.12 -12.93
C GLN A 3 -12.56 8.47 -11.62
N GLN A 4 -11.90 7.31 -11.72
CA GLN A 4 -11.43 6.57 -10.56
C GLN A 4 -9.98 6.15 -10.78
N TRP A 5 -9.23 6.06 -9.68
CA TRP A 5 -7.86 5.57 -9.69
C TRP A 5 -7.82 4.08 -9.38
N PHE A 6 -7.09 3.35 -10.20
CA PHE A 6 -6.92 1.91 -10.06
C PHE A 6 -5.45 1.54 -9.97
N LEU A 7 -5.15 0.65 -9.03
CA LEU A 7 -3.89 -0.05 -8.97
C LEU A 7 -4.00 -1.33 -9.81
N SER A 8 -3.05 -1.54 -10.73
CA SER A 8 -3.05 -2.73 -11.57
C SER A 8 -2.72 -3.98 -10.77
N GLU A 9 -3.38 -5.09 -11.11
CA GLU A 9 -3.10 -6.42 -10.56
C GLU A 9 -1.66 -6.90 -10.79
N LYS A 10 -0.99 -6.37 -11.80
CA LYS A 10 0.40 -6.72 -12.14
C LYS A 10 1.38 -6.52 -10.99
N ILE A 11 1.08 -5.60 -10.08
CA ILE A 11 1.89 -5.36 -8.87
C ILE A 11 1.98 -6.60 -7.97
N ALA A 12 1.02 -7.53 -8.08
CA ALA A 12 0.95 -8.72 -7.24
C ALA A 12 1.70 -9.94 -7.80
N GLU A 13 2.12 -9.93 -9.06
CA GLU A 13 2.64 -11.12 -9.75
C GLU A 13 3.82 -11.77 -9.02
N ASN A 14 4.79 -10.99 -8.56
CA ASN A 14 5.95 -11.51 -7.85
C ASN A 14 5.59 -11.94 -6.43
N SER A 15 4.77 -11.17 -5.74
CA SER A 15 4.28 -11.50 -4.40
C SER A 15 3.56 -12.86 -4.38
N ILE A 16 2.74 -13.16 -5.39
CA ILE A 16 2.08 -14.46 -5.53
C ILE A 16 3.10 -15.60 -5.66
N LYS A 17 4.10 -15.42 -6.52
CA LYS A 17 5.14 -16.43 -6.75
C LYS A 17 5.94 -16.72 -5.48
N GLU A 18 6.40 -15.67 -4.80
CA GLU A 18 7.21 -15.81 -3.60
C GLU A 18 6.41 -16.38 -2.43
N THR A 19 5.15 -15.98 -2.26
CA THR A 19 4.29 -16.54 -1.21
C THR A 19 4.01 -18.04 -1.44
N LYS A 20 3.74 -18.45 -2.68
CA LYS A 20 3.55 -19.87 -3.02
C LYS A 20 4.80 -20.71 -2.74
N LYS A 21 5.97 -20.13 -2.90
CA LYS A 21 7.26 -20.80 -2.68
C LYS A 21 7.58 -20.99 -1.21
N HIS A 22 7.27 -20.01 -0.38
CA HIS A 22 7.68 -19.99 1.04
C HIS A 22 6.63 -20.54 2.01
N ASN A 23 5.34 -20.38 1.71
CA ASN A 23 4.20 -20.83 2.53
C ASN A 23 4.39 -20.56 4.03
N ASN A 24 4.42 -19.30 4.38
CA ASN A 24 4.63 -18.83 5.75
C ASN A 24 3.33 -18.55 6.54
N PHE A 25 2.20 -19.13 6.14
CA PHE A 25 0.93 -19.00 6.84
C PHE A 25 0.76 -20.04 7.97
N HIS A 26 0.24 -19.57 9.11
CA HIS A 26 -0.10 -20.39 10.27
C HIS A 26 -1.55 -20.11 10.71
N PRO A 27 -2.45 -21.12 10.77
CA PRO A 27 -2.29 -22.49 10.23
C PRO A 27 -2.06 -22.54 8.72
N ALA A 28 -1.30 -23.53 8.26
CA ALA A 28 -0.81 -23.63 6.89
C ALA A 28 -1.92 -23.68 5.81
N HIS A 29 -3.14 -24.09 6.16
CA HIS A 29 -4.25 -24.16 5.21
C HIS A 29 -4.69 -22.79 4.65
N TRP A 30 -4.39 -21.68 5.35
CA TRP A 30 -4.75 -20.34 4.90
C TRP A 30 -4.07 -19.95 3.60
N ILE A 31 -2.93 -20.56 3.25
CA ILE A 31 -2.28 -20.34 1.96
C ILE A 31 -3.21 -20.64 0.79
N ASN A 32 -4.10 -21.63 0.90
CA ASN A 32 -5.03 -22.00 -0.16
C ASN A 32 -6.05 -20.88 -0.43
N SER A 33 -6.63 -20.31 0.63
CA SER A 33 -7.56 -19.18 0.49
C SER A 33 -6.86 -17.93 -0.02
N TYR A 34 -5.66 -17.65 0.48
CA TYR A 34 -4.83 -16.52 0.03
C TYR A 34 -4.51 -16.63 -1.47
N THR A 35 -3.98 -17.77 -1.91
CA THR A 35 -3.57 -17.96 -3.30
C THR A 35 -4.75 -17.98 -4.25
N ALA A 36 -5.87 -18.61 -3.88
CA ALA A 36 -7.09 -18.61 -4.69
C ALA A 36 -7.59 -17.18 -4.95
N TRP A 37 -7.59 -16.32 -3.92
CA TRP A 37 -7.98 -14.92 -4.07
C TRP A 37 -6.98 -14.12 -4.92
N MET A 38 -5.68 -14.34 -4.70
CA MET A 38 -4.62 -13.64 -5.43
C MET A 38 -4.58 -14.03 -6.91
N ASP A 39 -4.88 -15.28 -7.25
CA ASP A 39 -4.92 -15.75 -8.65
C ASP A 39 -6.09 -15.15 -9.44
N GLU A 40 -7.16 -14.70 -8.76
CA GLU A 40 -8.31 -14.00 -9.35
C GLU A 40 -8.30 -12.49 -9.12
N LEU A 41 -7.15 -11.94 -8.70
CA LEU A 41 -7.02 -10.53 -8.37
C LEU A 41 -7.40 -9.64 -9.57
N ARG A 42 -8.19 -8.61 -9.29
CA ARG A 42 -8.59 -7.59 -10.27
C ARG A 42 -7.97 -6.24 -9.92
N PRO A 43 -7.93 -5.28 -10.87
CA PRO A 43 -7.49 -3.93 -10.57
C PRO A 43 -8.20 -3.37 -9.35
N TRP A 44 -7.43 -2.84 -8.42
CA TRP A 44 -7.96 -2.32 -7.16
C TRP A 44 -8.26 -0.84 -7.27
N CYS A 45 -9.53 -0.45 -7.15
CA CYS A 45 -9.91 0.94 -7.05
C CYS A 45 -9.42 1.53 -5.73
N ILE A 46 -8.50 2.48 -5.79
CA ILE A 46 -7.87 3.11 -4.64
C ILE A 46 -8.40 4.50 -4.32
N SER A 47 -9.26 5.06 -5.16
CA SER A 47 -9.89 6.36 -4.92
C SER A 47 -11.23 6.21 -4.19
N ARG A 48 -11.52 7.16 -3.30
CA ARG A 48 -12.78 7.23 -2.53
C ARG A 48 -13.30 8.67 -2.57
N GLN A 49 -14.61 8.83 -2.74
CA GLN A 49 -15.32 10.10 -2.70
C GLN A 49 -15.76 10.38 -1.27
N LEU A 50 -14.79 10.65 -0.39
CA LEU A 50 -15.01 10.93 1.02
C LEU A 50 -14.52 12.34 1.35
N TRP A 51 -15.15 12.96 2.30
CA TRP A 51 -14.75 14.31 2.73
C TRP A 51 -13.48 14.31 3.58
N TRP A 52 -13.16 13.21 4.25
CA TRP A 52 -12.00 13.07 5.12
C TRP A 52 -11.11 11.91 4.68
N GLY A 53 -9.80 12.14 4.66
CA GLY A 53 -8.79 11.13 4.34
C GLY A 53 -7.55 11.73 3.71
N HIS A 54 -6.61 10.87 3.31
CA HIS A 54 -5.42 11.28 2.57
C HIS A 54 -5.79 11.56 1.11
N ARG A 55 -5.72 12.80 0.69
CA ARG A 55 -6.01 13.18 -0.69
C ARG A 55 -5.03 12.51 -1.65
N ILE A 56 -5.53 12.14 -2.81
CA ILE A 56 -4.68 11.61 -3.88
C ILE A 56 -3.69 12.70 -4.29
N PRO A 57 -2.37 12.44 -4.23
CA PRO A 57 -1.33 13.44 -4.44
C PRO A 57 -1.08 13.70 -5.94
N VAL A 58 -2.15 13.83 -6.72
CA VAL A 58 -2.09 14.08 -8.15
C VAL A 58 -2.68 15.45 -8.46
N PHE A 59 -1.94 16.20 -9.25
CA PHE A 59 -2.30 17.53 -9.69
C PHE A 59 -2.52 17.54 -11.20
N THR A 60 -3.48 18.33 -11.64
CA THR A 60 -3.74 18.61 -13.06
C THR A 60 -3.49 20.10 -13.32
N CYS A 61 -2.65 20.42 -14.29
CA CYS A 61 -2.43 21.79 -14.71
C CYS A 61 -3.63 22.28 -15.51
N ASP A 62 -4.21 23.40 -15.08
CA ASP A 62 -5.40 23.98 -15.75
C ASP A 62 -5.05 24.60 -17.10
N ASP A 63 -3.79 25.01 -17.33
CA ASP A 63 -3.37 25.64 -18.58
C ASP A 63 -2.93 24.64 -19.66
N CYS A 64 -2.29 23.51 -19.30
CA CYS A 64 -1.79 22.55 -20.29
C CYS A 64 -2.31 21.11 -20.15
N GLY A 65 -3.15 20.83 -19.16
CA GLY A 65 -3.73 19.50 -18.92
C GLY A 65 -2.73 18.43 -18.46
N HIS A 66 -1.49 18.80 -18.14
CA HIS A 66 -0.50 17.86 -17.65
C HIS A 66 -0.88 17.37 -16.24
N GLN A 67 -0.80 16.03 -16.02
CA GLN A 67 -1.04 15.42 -14.73
C GLN A 67 0.28 14.86 -14.18
N TRP A 68 0.50 15.08 -12.87
CA TRP A 68 1.67 14.53 -12.17
C TRP A 68 1.34 14.25 -10.71
N ALA A 69 2.07 13.32 -10.11
CA ALA A 69 2.06 13.12 -8.67
C ALA A 69 3.14 14.01 -8.02
N ASP A 70 2.81 14.65 -6.91
CA ASP A 70 3.75 15.44 -6.13
C ASP A 70 3.78 14.98 -4.67
N ARG A 71 4.91 15.24 -4.02
CA ARG A 71 5.08 14.96 -2.58
C ARG A 71 4.67 16.15 -1.72
N GLU A 72 4.67 17.34 -2.29
CA GLU A 72 4.25 18.55 -1.61
C GLU A 72 2.73 18.70 -1.77
N ASP A 73 2.08 19.12 -0.69
CA ASP A 73 0.63 19.37 -0.69
C ASP A 73 0.26 20.58 -1.56
N GLU A 74 1.20 21.48 -1.76
CA GLU A 74 1.05 22.69 -2.58
C GLU A 74 2.30 22.86 -3.47
N PRO A 75 2.38 22.17 -4.62
CA PRO A 75 3.51 22.36 -5.52
C PRO A 75 3.54 23.77 -6.11
N ASP A 76 4.73 24.32 -6.30
CA ASP A 76 4.94 25.71 -6.75
C ASP A 76 4.43 25.98 -8.18
N ALA A 77 4.63 25.03 -9.09
CA ALA A 77 4.27 25.18 -10.49
C ALA A 77 4.22 23.85 -11.24
N CYS A 78 3.50 23.84 -12.34
CA CYS A 78 3.44 22.72 -13.27
C CYS A 78 4.84 22.38 -13.83
N PRO A 79 5.33 21.13 -13.72
CA PRO A 79 6.65 20.76 -14.21
C PRO A 79 6.80 20.83 -15.74
N LYS A 80 5.68 20.90 -16.48
CA LYS A 80 5.69 20.94 -17.94
C LYS A 80 5.66 22.37 -18.52
N CYS A 81 4.88 23.27 -17.94
CA CYS A 81 4.67 24.62 -18.49
C CYS A 81 4.91 25.76 -17.51
N ALA A 82 5.34 25.46 -16.28
CA ALA A 82 5.59 26.41 -15.21
C ALA A 82 4.36 27.25 -14.79
N SER A 83 3.15 26.87 -15.19
CA SER A 83 1.93 27.51 -14.71
C SER A 83 1.72 27.25 -13.23
N LYS A 84 1.21 28.25 -12.52
CA LYS A 84 0.79 28.14 -11.12
C LYS A 84 -0.68 27.77 -10.96
N LYS A 85 -1.41 27.61 -12.08
CA LYS A 85 -2.81 27.20 -12.06
C LYS A 85 -2.88 25.68 -12.13
N MET A 86 -3.26 25.06 -11.03
CA MET A 86 -3.39 23.62 -10.93
C MET A 86 -4.48 23.23 -9.96
N THR A 87 -5.08 22.10 -10.20
CA THR A 87 -6.12 21.51 -9.36
C THR A 87 -5.67 20.15 -8.88
N GLN A 88 -5.66 19.93 -7.55
CA GLN A 88 -5.42 18.62 -6.97
C GLN A 88 -6.66 17.74 -7.11
N ASP A 89 -6.46 16.44 -7.33
CA ASP A 89 -7.54 15.45 -7.34
C ASP A 89 -8.37 15.56 -6.04
N PRO A 90 -9.71 15.66 -6.12
CA PRO A 90 -10.57 15.83 -4.95
C PRO A 90 -10.76 14.56 -4.13
N ASP A 91 -10.49 13.38 -4.72
CA ASP A 91 -10.69 12.09 -4.08
C ASP A 91 -9.60 11.82 -3.02
N VAL A 92 -9.92 10.94 -2.09
CA VAL A 92 -8.97 10.46 -1.08
C VAL A 92 -8.59 9.01 -1.37
N LEU A 93 -7.44 8.59 -0.84
CA LEU A 93 -7.00 7.21 -0.94
C LEU A 93 -7.84 6.28 -0.07
N ASP A 94 -8.08 5.08 -0.55
CA ASP A 94 -8.61 3.97 0.24
C ASP A 94 -7.75 3.75 1.49
N THR A 95 -8.39 3.58 2.63
CA THR A 95 -7.72 3.31 3.92
C THR A 95 -6.75 2.12 3.82
N TRP A 96 -7.14 1.09 3.07
CA TRP A 96 -6.31 -0.10 2.87
C TRP A 96 -5.06 0.16 2.03
N PHE A 97 -5.04 1.24 1.24
CA PHE A 97 -3.83 1.65 0.51
C PHE A 97 -2.74 2.11 1.47
N SER A 98 -3.07 3.01 2.39
CA SER A 98 -2.14 3.47 3.43
C SER A 98 -1.75 2.33 4.37
N SER A 99 -2.73 1.50 4.79
CA SER A 99 -2.49 0.35 5.65
C SER A 99 -1.58 -0.71 5.02
N ALA A 100 -1.57 -0.82 3.69
CA ALA A 100 -0.69 -1.74 2.97
C ALA A 100 0.80 -1.37 3.09
N LEU A 101 1.11 -0.14 3.50
CA LEU A 101 2.47 0.33 3.71
C LEU A 101 2.95 0.11 5.15
N TRP A 102 2.11 -0.41 6.03
CA TRP A 102 2.38 -0.54 7.47
C TRP A 102 3.67 -1.31 7.79
N ALA A 103 3.98 -2.36 7.04
CA ALA A 103 5.20 -3.14 7.26
C ALA A 103 6.49 -2.33 7.06
N MET A 104 6.43 -1.18 6.40
CA MET A 104 7.57 -0.34 6.02
C MET A 104 7.53 1.05 6.67
N SER A 105 6.35 1.68 6.69
CA SER A 105 6.20 3.08 7.12
C SER A 105 6.68 3.34 8.56
N PRO A 106 6.37 2.47 9.57
CA PRO A 106 6.87 2.65 10.93
C PRO A 106 8.38 2.51 11.06
N LEU A 107 9.04 1.95 10.05
CA LEU A 107 10.49 1.81 9.98
C LEU A 107 11.16 2.97 9.21
N GLY A 108 10.42 4.04 8.95
CA GLY A 108 10.92 5.24 8.29
C GLY A 108 10.98 5.18 6.75
N TRP A 109 10.41 4.13 6.12
CA TRP A 109 10.40 4.04 4.66
C TRP A 109 9.65 5.22 4.03
N GLY A 110 10.26 5.81 2.99
CA GLY A 110 9.69 6.97 2.27
C GLY A 110 9.92 8.31 2.95
N ASN A 111 10.54 8.34 4.12
CA ASN A 111 10.71 9.55 4.92
C ASN A 111 11.75 10.54 4.34
N ASN A 112 12.71 10.07 3.54
CA ASN A 112 13.78 10.88 2.91
C ASN A 112 14.49 11.84 3.89
N GLY A 113 14.68 11.44 5.14
CA GLY A 113 15.39 12.22 6.16
C GLY A 113 14.58 13.35 6.83
N LYS A 114 13.28 13.51 6.48
CA LYS A 114 12.45 14.58 7.07
C LYS A 114 12.04 14.34 8.54
N LEU A 115 12.12 13.09 9.03
CA LEU A 115 11.72 12.70 10.39
C LEU A 115 12.82 11.90 11.12
N THR A 116 14.06 12.30 10.93
CA THR A 116 15.25 11.62 11.52
C THR A 116 15.20 11.54 13.05
N GLU A 117 14.44 12.40 13.72
CA GLU A 117 14.26 12.33 15.18
C GLU A 117 13.35 11.17 15.63
N LEU A 118 12.53 10.62 14.73
CA LEU A 118 11.56 9.56 15.03
C LEU A 118 12.01 8.18 14.57
N TYR A 119 12.95 8.11 13.64
CA TYR A 119 13.39 6.86 13.03
C TYR A 119 14.91 6.74 13.05
N ASN A 120 15.39 5.54 13.37
CA ASN A 120 16.77 5.19 13.17
C ASN A 120 16.99 4.86 11.68
N GLU A 121 18.08 5.32 11.07
CA GLU A 121 18.40 5.05 9.67
C GLU A 121 18.53 3.55 9.35
N THR A 122 18.87 2.74 10.35
CA THR A 122 19.03 1.28 10.22
C THR A 122 17.76 0.48 10.45
N ASP A 123 16.65 1.09 10.93
CA ASP A 123 15.44 0.35 11.32
C ASP A 123 14.88 -0.49 10.18
N MET A 124 14.93 0.02 8.93
CA MET A 124 14.52 -0.74 7.75
C MET A 124 15.41 -1.95 7.49
N GLU A 125 16.70 -1.87 7.76
CA GLU A 125 17.65 -2.98 7.54
C GLU A 125 17.55 -4.01 8.67
N ASP A 126 17.29 -3.55 9.89
CA ASP A 126 17.24 -4.40 11.08
C ASP A 126 15.90 -5.14 11.22
N PHE A 127 14.76 -4.51 10.83
CA PHE A 127 13.42 -5.00 11.12
C PHE A 127 12.58 -5.37 9.89
N TYR A 128 13.06 -5.15 8.69
CA TYR A 128 12.40 -5.62 7.47
C TYR A 128 13.20 -6.75 6.79
N PRO A 129 12.59 -7.92 6.50
CA PRO A 129 11.23 -8.35 6.76
C PRO A 129 10.93 -8.51 8.26
N ASN A 130 9.70 -8.18 8.64
CA ASN A 130 9.23 -8.40 10.01
C ASN A 130 9.17 -9.91 10.32
N SER A 131 9.51 -10.29 11.55
CA SER A 131 9.58 -11.71 11.93
C SER A 131 8.22 -12.39 11.92
N LEU A 132 7.16 -11.69 12.37
CA LEU A 132 5.82 -12.28 12.53
C LEU A 132 4.75 -11.20 12.38
N LEU A 133 3.71 -11.50 11.59
CA LEU A 133 2.42 -10.80 11.61
C LEU A 133 1.38 -11.68 12.29
N ILE A 134 0.63 -11.11 13.25
CA ILE A 134 -0.53 -11.75 13.86
C ILE A 134 -1.77 -10.93 13.54
N THR A 135 -2.78 -11.52 12.91
CA THR A 135 -4.01 -10.80 12.53
C THR A 135 -5.21 -11.74 12.42
N GLY A 136 -6.42 -11.15 12.44
CA GLY A 136 -7.65 -11.88 12.16
C GLY A 136 -7.73 -12.33 10.70
N PHE A 137 -8.31 -13.48 10.47
CA PHE A 137 -8.48 -14.04 9.12
C PHE A 137 -9.42 -13.17 8.24
N ASP A 138 -10.30 -12.41 8.84
CA ASP A 138 -11.31 -11.57 8.18
C ASP A 138 -10.72 -10.40 7.37
N ILE A 139 -9.50 -9.96 7.73
CA ILE A 139 -8.77 -8.91 7.00
C ILE A 139 -7.59 -9.43 6.18
N MET A 140 -7.52 -10.73 5.94
CA MET A 140 -6.45 -11.34 5.15
C MET A 140 -6.34 -10.71 3.76
N PHE A 141 -7.45 -10.53 3.06
CA PHE A 141 -7.46 -9.99 1.70
C PHE A 141 -7.32 -8.47 1.66
N PHE A 142 -7.86 -7.79 2.67
CA PHE A 142 -7.83 -6.33 2.73
C PHE A 142 -6.50 -5.80 3.22
N TRP A 143 -5.85 -6.50 4.14
CA TRP A 143 -4.63 -6.02 4.78
C TRP A 143 -3.41 -6.87 4.47
N VAL A 144 -3.45 -8.16 4.79
CA VAL A 144 -2.27 -9.03 4.60
C VAL A 144 -1.85 -9.09 3.14
N ALA A 145 -2.78 -9.41 2.23
CA ALA A 145 -2.50 -9.49 0.81
C ALA A 145 -1.96 -8.15 0.26
N ARG A 146 -2.52 -7.03 0.72
CA ARG A 146 -2.08 -5.70 0.30
C ARG A 146 -0.66 -5.38 0.79
N MET A 147 -0.33 -5.70 2.06
CA MET A 147 1.03 -5.54 2.57
C MET A 147 2.02 -6.42 1.83
N MET A 148 1.66 -7.68 1.53
CA MET A 148 2.50 -8.60 0.77
C MET A 148 2.81 -8.07 -0.63
N MET A 149 1.79 -7.53 -1.34
CA MET A 149 1.96 -6.92 -2.66
C MET A 149 2.87 -5.69 -2.63
N MET A 150 2.59 -4.77 -1.70
CA MET A 150 3.33 -3.51 -1.61
C MET A 150 4.76 -3.72 -1.12
N GLY A 151 4.95 -4.59 -0.11
CA GLY A 151 6.26 -4.91 0.39
C GLY A 151 7.16 -5.51 -0.68
N GLU A 152 6.68 -6.52 -1.38
CA GLU A 152 7.42 -7.14 -2.48
C GLU A 152 7.70 -6.15 -3.60
N HIS A 153 6.70 -5.36 -4.01
CA HIS A 153 6.87 -4.39 -5.09
C HIS A 153 7.92 -3.31 -4.78
N PHE A 154 7.91 -2.77 -3.57
CA PHE A 154 8.81 -1.66 -3.22
C PHE A 154 10.17 -2.10 -2.68
N ARG A 155 10.24 -3.28 -2.08
CA ARG A 155 11.46 -3.79 -1.44
C ARG A 155 12.08 -4.99 -2.15
N GLY A 156 11.34 -5.64 -3.06
CA GLY A 156 11.77 -6.87 -3.73
C GLY A 156 11.80 -8.10 -2.81
N GLU A 157 11.11 -8.00 -1.65
CA GLU A 157 11.06 -9.04 -0.64
C GLU A 157 9.72 -8.99 0.10
N LEU A 158 9.18 -10.16 0.47
CA LEU A 158 7.95 -10.26 1.25
C LEU A 158 8.13 -9.63 2.64
N PRO A 159 7.14 -8.89 3.16
CA PRO A 159 7.29 -8.09 4.38
C PRO A 159 7.29 -8.89 5.68
N PHE A 160 6.87 -10.16 5.65
CA PHE A 160 6.75 -11.00 6.84
C PHE A 160 7.37 -12.38 6.62
N LYS A 161 8.13 -12.85 7.61
CA LYS A 161 8.68 -14.22 7.62
C LYS A 161 7.61 -15.25 7.95
N ASP A 162 6.72 -14.91 8.90
CA ASP A 162 5.60 -15.73 9.31
C ASP A 162 4.31 -14.91 9.44
N ILE A 163 3.16 -15.51 9.13
CA ILE A 163 1.84 -14.87 9.20
C ILE A 163 0.91 -15.81 9.99
N TYR A 164 0.50 -15.37 11.18
CA TYR A 164 -0.42 -16.11 12.04
C TYR A 164 -1.84 -15.56 11.93
N MET A 165 -2.78 -16.41 11.49
CA MET A 165 -4.18 -16.07 11.34
C MET A 165 -4.98 -16.58 12.53
N HIS A 166 -5.53 -15.67 13.33
CA HIS A 166 -6.39 -16.06 14.46
C HIS A 166 -7.88 -15.91 14.12
N ALA A 167 -8.72 -16.62 14.87
CA ALA A 167 -10.17 -16.46 14.81
C ALA A 167 -10.60 -15.16 15.52
N LEU A 168 -11.76 -14.64 15.12
CA LEU A 168 -12.38 -13.51 15.83
C LEU A 168 -12.81 -13.95 17.22
N VAL A 169 -12.55 -13.09 18.21
CA VAL A 169 -13.11 -13.25 19.55
C VAL A 169 -14.62 -12.97 19.46
N ARG A 170 -15.41 -13.89 19.98
CA ARG A 170 -16.88 -13.79 20.04
C ARG A 170 -17.34 -13.84 21.46
N ASP A 171 -18.44 -13.16 21.75
CA ASP A 171 -19.20 -13.34 22.96
C ASP A 171 -20.01 -14.64 22.92
N GLU A 172 -20.43 -15.15 24.09
CA GLU A 172 -21.21 -16.39 24.23
C GLU A 172 -22.61 -16.27 23.61
#